data_1cae990d9bd592d403e03373be1b703e
#
_entry.id   1cae990d9bd592d403e03373be1b703e
#
_cell.length_a   1.000
_cell.length_b   1.000
_cell.length_c   1.000
_cell.angle_alpha   90.00
_cell.angle_beta   90.00
_cell.angle_gamma   90.00
#
_symmetry.space_group_name_H-M   'P 1'
#
loop_
_entity.id
_entity.type
_entity.pdbx_description
1 polymer ?
#
loop_
_entity_poly.entity_id
_entity_poly.type
_entity_poly.pdbx_seq_one_letter_code
_entity_poly.pdbx_strand_id
1 'polypeptide(L)'
;LHRSGHSFPTRRSSDLSALIALGVIVLLFMVIRIVPQRQVYVVERLGRYQTSLEAGLHFLMPFIDRVAYKHSQKEIVRDVPRQSCITKDNIEVSIDGVMYLQVIDPKAASYGVDDYVMAAQQLAQTTLRSVIGKIDLDKTFEERGEINMEVVRAVDEAAQPWGVKVLRYEVADINLPVSIKDAMEKQVRAERERRAVVAESEGERQAAINRSEGDRQAAINRSEGEKQEMINISEGEKMKQINEAEGRAKQIELVALATAKGLNMVARAVKEEGGEEAVSLRIAEQYVAAFEKVAKESTTLLLPQGLSDIGGAVAGLQKVLKTVEKTPA
;
A
#
# COMPACT_ATOMS: atom_id res chain seq x y z
N LEU A 1 -15.89 -117.96 -25.50
CA LEU A 1 -14.61 -117.26 -25.41
C LEU A 1 -14.86 -115.73 -25.43
N HIS A 2 -14.98 -115.09 -24.23
CA HIS A 2 -15.11 -113.65 -24.09
C HIS A 2 -13.72 -113.07 -23.97
N ARG A 3 -13.32 -112.24 -24.90
CA ARG A 3 -12.06 -111.50 -24.84
C ARG A 3 -12.35 -110.06 -24.35
N SER A 4 -12.14 -109.85 -23.04
CA SER A 4 -12.22 -108.53 -22.42
C SER A 4 -11.02 -107.70 -22.80
N GLY A 5 -11.24 -106.71 -23.69
CA GLY A 5 -10.24 -105.70 -24.01
C GLY A 5 -10.16 -104.67 -22.85
N HIS A 6 -9.06 -104.73 -22.06
CA HIS A 6 -8.77 -103.68 -21.13
C HIS A 6 -8.25 -102.46 -21.91
N SER A 7 -9.05 -101.41 -22.03
CA SER A 7 -8.62 -100.07 -22.44
C SER A 7 -7.80 -99.43 -21.25
N PHE A 8 -6.48 -99.23 -21.41
CA PHE A 8 -5.67 -98.49 -20.53
C PHE A 8 -6.07 -97.00 -20.60
N PRO A 9 -6.19 -96.31 -19.44
CA PRO A 9 -6.59 -94.90 -19.45
C PRO A 9 -5.50 -94.00 -19.99
N THR A 10 -5.85 -93.18 -20.95
CA THR A 10 -5.06 -92.10 -21.60
C THR A 10 -4.73 -90.92 -20.69
N ARG A 11 -4.64 -91.12 -19.36
CA ARG A 11 -4.38 -90.06 -18.37
C ARG A 11 -2.99 -89.43 -18.46
N ARG A 12 -2.00 -90.16 -19.00
CA ARG A 12 -0.58 -89.73 -19.01
C ARG A 12 -0.28 -88.63 -20.06
N SER A 13 -1.07 -88.54 -21.11
CA SER A 13 -0.89 -87.50 -22.17
C SER A 13 -1.51 -86.16 -21.77
N SER A 14 -2.64 -86.21 -21.02
CA SER A 14 -3.33 -85.02 -20.52
C SER A 14 -2.54 -84.33 -19.42
N ASP A 15 -1.88 -85.12 -18.53
CA ASP A 15 -1.05 -84.61 -17.46
C ASP A 15 0.23 -83.93 -18.02
N LEU A 16 0.82 -84.47 -19.07
CA LEU A 16 1.99 -83.93 -19.73
C LEU A 16 1.64 -82.59 -20.47
N SER A 17 0.50 -82.53 -21.15
CA SER A 17 0.05 -81.31 -21.79
C SER A 17 -0.30 -80.22 -20.78
N ALA A 18 -0.88 -80.56 -19.64
CA ALA A 18 -1.15 -79.62 -18.53
C ALA A 18 0.16 -79.06 -17.94
N LEU A 19 1.17 -79.94 -17.74
CA LEU A 19 2.51 -79.50 -17.26
C LEU A 19 3.21 -78.56 -18.28
N ILE A 20 3.13 -78.84 -19.56
CA ILE A 20 3.68 -77.99 -20.61
C ILE A 20 2.95 -76.65 -20.66
N ALA A 21 1.61 -76.67 -20.60
CA ALA A 21 0.83 -75.46 -20.56
C ALA A 21 1.17 -74.59 -19.32
N LEU A 22 1.28 -75.22 -18.16
CA LEU A 22 1.71 -74.54 -16.91
C LEU A 22 3.12 -73.93 -17.07
N GLY A 23 4.05 -74.69 -17.66
CA GLY A 23 5.40 -74.22 -17.94
C GLY A 23 5.46 -73.02 -18.89
N VAL A 24 4.64 -73.01 -19.95
CA VAL A 24 4.49 -71.88 -20.86
C VAL A 24 3.88 -70.66 -20.17
N ILE A 25 2.89 -70.84 -19.32
CA ILE A 25 2.26 -69.75 -18.54
C ILE A 25 3.28 -69.14 -17.59
N VAL A 26 4.04 -69.97 -16.84
CA VAL A 26 5.08 -69.49 -15.95
C VAL A 26 6.16 -68.72 -16.71
N LEU A 27 6.56 -69.20 -17.88
CA LEU A 27 7.56 -68.59 -18.75
C LEU A 27 7.04 -67.25 -19.26
N LEU A 28 5.78 -67.12 -19.64
CA LEU A 28 5.16 -65.86 -20.06
C LEU A 28 5.16 -64.83 -18.90
N PHE A 29 4.87 -65.26 -17.67
CA PHE A 29 4.92 -64.40 -16.50
C PHE A 29 6.36 -63.95 -16.17
N MET A 30 7.36 -64.76 -16.47
CA MET A 30 8.75 -64.37 -16.28
C MET A 30 9.27 -63.39 -17.35
N VAL A 31 8.72 -63.42 -18.56
CA VAL A 31 9.10 -62.53 -19.66
C VAL A 31 8.55 -61.10 -19.45
N ILE A 32 7.36 -60.98 -18.91
CA ILE A 32 6.67 -59.69 -18.77
C ILE A 32 7.11 -58.98 -17.45
N ARG A 33 7.60 -57.74 -17.59
CA ARG A 33 7.91 -56.87 -16.44
C ARG A 33 7.18 -55.53 -16.60
N ILE A 34 6.46 -55.15 -15.57
CA ILE A 34 5.76 -53.86 -15.47
C ILE A 34 6.64 -52.99 -14.54
N VAL A 35 7.05 -51.86 -15.09
CA VAL A 35 7.80 -50.83 -14.33
C VAL A 35 6.84 -49.73 -13.90
N PRO A 36 6.71 -49.45 -12.60
CA PRO A 36 5.85 -48.40 -12.11
C PRO A 36 6.31 -46.99 -12.55
N GLN A 37 5.40 -46.03 -12.52
CA GLN A 37 5.68 -44.62 -12.81
C GLN A 37 6.76 -44.08 -11.88
N ARG A 38 7.71 -43.30 -12.43
CA ARG A 38 8.83 -42.70 -11.67
C ARG A 38 9.81 -43.72 -11.08
N GLN A 39 9.85 -44.94 -11.63
CA GLN A 39 10.91 -45.91 -11.37
C GLN A 39 11.61 -46.28 -12.66
N VAL A 40 12.88 -46.59 -12.58
CA VAL A 40 13.68 -47.11 -13.68
C VAL A 40 14.43 -48.36 -13.21
N TYR A 41 14.34 -49.40 -14.00
CA TYR A 41 15.04 -50.67 -13.73
C TYR A 41 16.22 -50.83 -14.68
N VAL A 42 17.41 -51.02 -14.11
CA VAL A 42 18.63 -51.27 -14.88
C VAL A 42 18.75 -52.77 -15.09
N VAL A 43 18.80 -53.15 -16.37
CA VAL A 43 18.88 -54.56 -16.79
C VAL A 43 20.26 -54.90 -17.28
N GLU A 44 20.79 -55.98 -16.72
CA GLU A 44 22.04 -56.63 -17.14
C GLU A 44 21.76 -57.90 -17.93
N ARG A 45 22.52 -58.08 -19.00
CA ARG A 45 22.59 -59.32 -19.76
C ARG A 45 23.95 -59.96 -19.57
N LEU A 46 23.94 -61.11 -18.90
CA LEU A 46 25.19 -61.85 -18.60
C LEU A 46 26.27 -60.97 -17.95
N GLY A 47 25.87 -60.09 -16.99
CA GLY A 47 26.77 -59.19 -16.28
C GLY A 47 27.17 -57.91 -17.02
N ARG A 48 26.61 -57.65 -18.18
CA ARG A 48 26.82 -56.41 -18.92
C ARG A 48 25.54 -55.55 -18.91
N TYR A 49 25.68 -54.22 -18.74
CA TYR A 49 24.59 -53.30 -18.94
C TYR A 49 23.97 -53.50 -20.32
N GLN A 50 22.66 -53.75 -20.40
CA GLN A 50 21.90 -53.88 -21.60
C GLN A 50 21.03 -52.67 -21.90
N THR A 51 20.18 -52.30 -20.94
CA THR A 51 19.24 -51.20 -21.09
C THR A 51 18.68 -50.75 -19.74
N SER A 52 18.13 -49.53 -19.71
CA SER A 52 17.32 -49.01 -18.61
C SER A 52 15.85 -49.01 -19.01
N LEU A 53 15.02 -49.68 -18.24
CA LEU A 53 13.59 -49.82 -18.48
C LEU A 53 12.86 -48.66 -17.76
N GLU A 54 12.25 -47.78 -18.51
CA GLU A 54 11.38 -46.72 -18.02
C GLU A 54 10.01 -47.27 -17.61
N ALA A 55 9.14 -46.39 -17.13
CA ALA A 55 7.76 -46.75 -16.74
C ALA A 55 6.98 -47.36 -17.94
N GLY A 56 6.38 -48.51 -17.74
CA GLY A 56 5.62 -49.19 -18.77
C GLY A 56 5.77 -50.69 -18.72
N LEU A 57 5.30 -51.35 -19.81
CA LEU A 57 5.38 -52.81 -20.00
C LEU A 57 6.61 -53.16 -20.87
N HIS A 58 7.45 -54.05 -20.36
CA HIS A 58 8.69 -54.47 -21.01
C HIS A 58 8.76 -55.99 -21.08
N PHE A 59 9.46 -56.48 -22.11
CA PHE A 59 9.73 -57.90 -22.31
C PHE A 59 11.23 -58.18 -22.08
N LEU A 60 11.54 -59.07 -21.14
CA LEU A 60 12.86 -59.50 -20.84
C LEU A 60 13.06 -60.97 -21.25
N MET A 61 14.28 -61.31 -21.66
CA MET A 61 14.62 -62.70 -21.91
C MET A 61 14.82 -63.44 -20.60
N PRO A 62 13.98 -64.44 -20.26
CA PRO A 62 14.15 -65.21 -19.03
C PRO A 62 15.49 -65.88 -19.03
N PHE A 63 16.10 -66.03 -17.84
CA PHE A 63 17.41 -66.64 -17.57
C PHE A 63 18.64 -65.86 -18.05
N ILE A 64 18.50 -64.97 -19.05
CA ILE A 64 19.61 -64.18 -19.60
C ILE A 64 19.63 -62.76 -19.05
N ASP A 65 18.44 -62.13 -19.03
CA ASP A 65 18.25 -60.75 -18.56
C ASP A 65 17.92 -60.74 -17.07
N ARG A 66 18.64 -59.92 -16.32
CA ARG A 66 18.44 -59.72 -14.89
C ARG A 66 18.24 -58.24 -14.56
N VAL A 67 17.21 -57.91 -13.80
CA VAL A 67 17.09 -56.60 -13.19
C VAL A 67 18.11 -56.50 -12.07
N ALA A 68 19.22 -55.77 -12.29
CA ALA A 68 20.32 -55.62 -11.35
C ALA A 68 20.01 -54.51 -10.32
N TYR A 69 19.51 -53.34 -10.79
CA TYR A 69 19.24 -52.21 -9.93
C TYR A 69 17.87 -51.63 -10.22
N LYS A 70 17.28 -50.99 -9.19
CA LYS A 70 16.00 -50.29 -9.24
C LYS A 70 16.20 -48.92 -8.65
N HIS A 71 16.01 -47.88 -9.43
CA HIS A 71 16.13 -46.52 -9.00
C HIS A 71 14.78 -45.80 -9.01
N SER A 72 14.52 -44.94 -8.00
CA SER A 72 13.41 -44.02 -7.99
C SER A 72 13.87 -42.71 -8.60
N GLN A 73 13.08 -42.19 -9.56
CA GLN A 73 13.26 -40.83 -10.11
C GLN A 73 12.51 -39.75 -9.32
N LYS A 74 11.99 -40.11 -8.14
CA LYS A 74 11.41 -39.12 -7.20
C LYS A 74 12.54 -38.43 -6.46
N GLU A 75 12.25 -37.22 -5.97
CA GLU A 75 13.14 -36.56 -5.04
C GLU A 75 13.34 -37.40 -3.79
N ILE A 76 14.57 -37.50 -3.38
CA ILE A 76 15.00 -38.22 -2.19
C ILE A 76 15.50 -37.16 -1.21
N VAL A 77 14.94 -37.13 -0.03
CA VAL A 77 15.38 -36.26 1.07
C VAL A 77 16.34 -37.04 1.96
N ARG A 78 17.49 -36.43 2.25
CA ARG A 78 18.51 -37.04 3.12
C ARG A 78 19.03 -36.00 4.10
N ASP A 79 19.05 -36.40 5.35
CA ASP A 79 19.69 -35.61 6.41
C ASP A 79 21.20 -35.69 6.27
N VAL A 80 21.86 -34.55 6.30
CA VAL A 80 23.31 -34.44 6.36
C VAL A 80 23.67 -34.35 7.84
N PRO A 81 24.37 -35.35 8.37
CA PRO A 81 24.68 -35.43 9.79
C PRO A 81 25.45 -34.20 10.29
N ARG A 82 25.17 -33.87 11.53
CA ARG A 82 25.83 -32.77 12.24
C ARG A 82 27.33 -32.91 12.25
N GLN A 83 28.02 -31.79 11.99
CA GLN A 83 29.49 -31.75 12.06
C GLN A 83 29.97 -30.44 12.68
N SER A 84 31.13 -30.52 13.35
CA SER A 84 31.82 -29.34 13.83
C SER A 84 32.65 -28.69 12.72
N CYS A 85 32.46 -27.38 12.58
CA CYS A 85 33.21 -26.52 11.67
C CYS A 85 33.80 -25.35 12.46
N ILE A 86 34.88 -24.77 11.96
CA ILE A 86 35.45 -23.54 12.56
C ILE A 86 35.24 -22.42 11.54
N THR A 87 34.60 -21.35 11.97
CA THR A 87 34.39 -20.16 11.17
C THR A 87 35.70 -19.37 10.97
N LYS A 88 35.67 -18.38 10.08
CA LYS A 88 36.83 -17.54 9.78
C LYS A 88 37.31 -16.75 11.01
N ASP A 89 36.40 -16.35 11.90
CA ASP A 89 36.69 -15.71 13.18
C ASP A 89 37.06 -16.67 14.32
N ASN A 90 37.42 -17.93 13.96
CA ASN A 90 37.92 -18.98 14.83
C ASN A 90 36.93 -19.44 15.91
N ILE A 91 35.63 -19.41 15.60
CA ILE A 91 34.58 -19.90 16.48
C ILE A 91 34.12 -21.29 15.99
N GLU A 92 34.06 -22.23 16.92
CA GLU A 92 33.56 -23.58 16.65
C GLU A 92 32.03 -23.54 16.59
N VAL A 93 31.46 -24.03 15.47
CA VAL A 93 30.04 -24.16 15.25
C VAL A 93 29.68 -25.59 14.85
N SER A 94 28.54 -26.08 15.32
CA SER A 94 28.05 -27.41 14.95
C SER A 94 26.82 -27.22 14.06
N ILE A 95 26.94 -27.71 12.81
CA ILE A 95 25.97 -27.47 11.75
C ILE A 95 25.47 -28.79 11.18
N ASP A 96 24.17 -28.89 10.92
CA ASP A 96 23.52 -29.97 10.20
C ASP A 96 22.63 -29.36 9.07
N GLY A 97 22.23 -30.24 8.17
CA GLY A 97 21.40 -29.80 7.05
C GLY A 97 20.62 -30.94 6.42
N VAL A 98 19.82 -30.58 5.45
CA VAL A 98 18.98 -31.50 4.67
C VAL A 98 19.27 -31.29 3.19
N MET A 99 19.51 -32.40 2.48
CA MET A 99 19.82 -32.41 1.07
C MET A 99 18.70 -33.07 0.28
N TYR A 100 18.32 -32.47 -0.84
CA TYR A 100 17.35 -32.98 -1.79
C TYR A 100 18.06 -33.38 -3.07
N LEU A 101 17.98 -34.65 -3.43
CA LEU A 101 18.63 -35.21 -4.61
C LEU A 101 17.68 -36.03 -5.45
N GLN A 102 17.98 -36.18 -6.73
CA GLN A 102 17.20 -36.93 -7.69
C GLN A 102 18.10 -37.69 -8.64
N VAL A 103 17.78 -38.95 -8.94
CA VAL A 103 18.46 -39.72 -9.95
C VAL A 103 18.00 -39.30 -11.34
N ILE A 104 18.92 -38.82 -12.17
CA ILE A 104 18.68 -38.40 -13.56
C ILE A 104 19.11 -39.49 -14.52
N ASP A 105 20.35 -40.05 -14.33
CA ASP A 105 20.84 -41.16 -15.13
C ASP A 105 20.97 -42.43 -14.26
N PRO A 106 20.02 -43.37 -14.38
CA PRO A 106 20.04 -44.61 -13.62
C PRO A 106 21.26 -45.50 -13.90
N LYS A 107 21.82 -45.44 -15.12
CA LYS A 107 22.99 -46.18 -15.49
C LYS A 107 24.23 -45.67 -14.70
N ALA A 108 24.44 -44.35 -14.75
CA ALA A 108 25.52 -43.73 -14.01
C ALA A 108 25.36 -43.93 -12.49
N ALA A 109 24.12 -43.87 -11.98
CA ALA A 109 23.82 -44.11 -10.58
C ALA A 109 24.06 -45.54 -10.11
N SER A 110 24.06 -46.53 -11.04
CA SER A 110 24.30 -47.92 -10.73
C SER A 110 25.77 -48.33 -10.78
N TYR A 111 26.57 -47.65 -11.63
CA TYR A 111 27.93 -48.07 -11.92
C TYR A 111 29.00 -47.02 -11.68
N GLY A 112 28.57 -45.74 -11.42
CA GLY A 112 29.52 -44.65 -11.22
C GLY A 112 30.07 -44.58 -9.81
N VAL A 113 29.29 -45.01 -8.81
CA VAL A 113 29.67 -45.06 -7.39
C VAL A 113 28.84 -46.13 -6.67
N ASP A 114 29.38 -46.71 -5.61
CA ASP A 114 28.68 -47.78 -4.86
C ASP A 114 27.39 -47.25 -4.19
N ASP A 115 27.48 -46.12 -3.48
CA ASP A 115 26.37 -45.45 -2.84
C ASP A 115 26.42 -43.94 -3.10
N TYR A 116 25.70 -43.52 -4.10
CA TYR A 116 25.62 -42.08 -4.48
C TYR A 116 25.01 -41.20 -3.38
N VAL A 117 24.14 -41.78 -2.53
CA VAL A 117 23.52 -41.02 -1.41
C VAL A 117 24.57 -40.72 -0.36
N MET A 118 25.33 -41.75 0.06
CA MET A 118 26.40 -41.60 1.04
C MET A 118 27.53 -40.70 0.49
N ALA A 119 27.89 -40.87 -0.76
CA ALA A 119 28.95 -40.08 -1.41
C ALA A 119 28.51 -38.57 -1.46
N ALA A 120 27.28 -38.28 -1.84
CA ALA A 120 26.74 -36.91 -1.86
C ALA A 120 26.66 -36.30 -0.45
N GLN A 121 26.26 -37.08 0.56
CA GLN A 121 26.24 -36.61 1.96
C GLN A 121 27.65 -36.28 2.47
N GLN A 122 28.61 -37.13 2.23
CA GLN A 122 30.02 -36.91 2.62
C GLN A 122 30.57 -35.65 1.94
N LEU A 123 30.29 -35.48 0.67
CA LEU A 123 30.72 -34.33 -0.09
C LEU A 123 30.05 -33.04 0.42
N ALA A 124 28.76 -33.10 0.70
CA ALA A 124 28.01 -31.95 1.30
C ALA A 124 28.64 -31.54 2.65
N GLN A 125 28.99 -32.52 3.50
CA GLN A 125 29.67 -32.25 4.79
C GLN A 125 31.02 -31.55 4.60
N THR A 126 31.85 -32.05 3.69
CA THR A 126 33.21 -31.51 3.46
C THR A 126 33.12 -30.13 2.81
N THR A 127 32.18 -29.93 1.88
CA THR A 127 31.95 -28.64 1.24
C THR A 127 31.42 -27.62 2.24
N LEU A 128 30.42 -27.99 3.05
CA LEU A 128 29.87 -27.14 4.12
C LEU A 128 31.00 -26.67 5.06
N ARG A 129 31.87 -27.57 5.49
CA ARG A 129 33.02 -27.21 6.33
C ARG A 129 33.93 -26.19 5.64
N SER A 130 34.18 -26.36 4.35
CA SER A 130 35.01 -25.44 3.56
C SER A 130 34.36 -24.06 3.41
N VAL A 131 33.01 -24.00 3.18
CA VAL A 131 32.27 -22.78 3.03
C VAL A 131 32.22 -22.01 4.35
N ILE A 132 31.86 -22.68 5.44
CA ILE A 132 31.79 -22.08 6.78
C ILE A 132 33.17 -21.54 7.24
N GLY A 133 34.26 -22.23 6.90
CA GLY A 133 35.61 -21.78 7.23
C GLY A 133 36.05 -20.49 6.52
N LYS A 134 35.31 -20.02 5.54
CA LYS A 134 35.60 -18.77 4.80
C LYS A 134 34.79 -17.56 5.25
N ILE A 135 33.73 -17.76 6.04
CA ILE A 135 32.79 -16.73 6.47
C ILE A 135 32.84 -16.53 7.98
N ASP A 136 32.52 -15.31 8.40
CA ASP A 136 32.42 -14.94 9.82
C ASP A 136 31.12 -15.50 10.41
N LEU A 137 31.06 -15.64 11.74
CA LEU A 137 29.95 -16.25 12.43
C LEU A 137 28.61 -15.51 12.13
N ASP A 138 28.61 -14.19 12.21
CA ASP A 138 27.39 -13.38 11.99
C ASP A 138 26.81 -13.63 10.59
N LYS A 139 27.68 -13.70 9.58
CA LYS A 139 27.29 -14.00 8.20
C LYS A 139 26.76 -15.42 8.01
N THR A 140 27.24 -16.36 8.84
CA THR A 140 26.73 -17.74 8.79
C THR A 140 25.23 -17.80 9.13
N PHE A 141 24.73 -16.88 9.94
CA PHE A 141 23.30 -16.76 10.24
C PHE A 141 22.53 -15.92 9.23
N GLU A 142 23.14 -14.87 8.70
CA GLU A 142 22.50 -13.91 7.79
C GLU A 142 22.44 -14.43 6.34
N GLU A 143 23.54 -15.05 5.87
CA GLU A 143 23.75 -15.43 4.47
C GLU A 143 23.53 -16.94 4.23
N ARG A 144 22.59 -17.58 4.95
CA ARG A 144 22.28 -19.03 4.78
C ARG A 144 21.96 -19.39 3.34
N GLY A 145 21.33 -18.50 2.60
CA GLY A 145 21.01 -18.71 1.19
C GLY A 145 22.24 -18.85 0.31
N GLU A 146 23.30 -18.09 0.56
CA GLU A 146 24.57 -18.19 -0.17
C GLU A 146 25.30 -19.48 0.16
N ILE A 147 25.30 -19.85 1.45
CA ILE A 147 25.88 -21.15 1.91
C ILE A 147 25.18 -22.30 1.20
N ASN A 148 23.84 -22.30 1.18
CA ASN A 148 23.03 -23.34 0.53
C ASN A 148 23.38 -23.45 -0.97
N MET A 149 23.44 -22.32 -1.67
CA MET A 149 23.77 -22.28 -3.10
C MET A 149 25.18 -22.77 -3.40
N GLU A 150 26.19 -22.40 -2.58
CA GLU A 150 27.57 -22.82 -2.77
C GLU A 150 27.73 -24.32 -2.53
N VAL A 151 27.05 -24.85 -1.50
CA VAL A 151 27.04 -26.30 -1.24
C VAL A 151 26.36 -27.04 -2.38
N VAL A 152 25.20 -26.59 -2.84
CA VAL A 152 24.49 -27.21 -3.99
C VAL A 152 25.39 -27.22 -5.21
N ARG A 153 26.02 -26.09 -5.56
CA ARG A 153 26.90 -25.99 -6.74
C ARG A 153 28.06 -26.99 -6.71
N ALA A 154 28.75 -27.03 -5.59
CA ALA A 154 29.92 -27.92 -5.47
C ALA A 154 29.54 -29.39 -5.43
N VAL A 155 28.44 -29.75 -4.77
CA VAL A 155 27.97 -31.14 -4.70
C VAL A 155 27.34 -31.56 -6.03
N ASP A 156 26.58 -30.73 -6.71
CA ASP A 156 25.98 -31.06 -8.01
C ASP A 156 27.01 -31.26 -9.09
N GLU A 157 28.08 -30.42 -9.14
CA GLU A 157 29.20 -30.56 -10.05
C GLU A 157 29.91 -31.92 -9.88
N ALA A 158 30.15 -32.32 -8.64
CA ALA A 158 30.82 -33.58 -8.33
C ALA A 158 29.89 -34.80 -8.47
N ALA A 159 28.58 -34.63 -8.33
CA ALA A 159 27.58 -35.69 -8.45
C ALA A 159 27.17 -35.99 -9.90
N GLN A 160 27.47 -35.10 -10.85
CA GLN A 160 27.15 -35.28 -12.27
C GLN A 160 27.65 -36.63 -12.84
N PRO A 161 28.90 -37.06 -12.63
CA PRO A 161 29.39 -38.36 -13.10
C PRO A 161 28.62 -39.55 -12.54
N TRP A 162 27.95 -39.36 -11.39
CA TRP A 162 27.12 -40.38 -10.73
C TRP A 162 25.68 -40.39 -11.22
N GLY A 163 25.33 -39.56 -12.19
CA GLY A 163 23.98 -39.47 -12.73
C GLY A 163 22.91 -38.97 -11.73
N VAL A 164 23.35 -38.25 -10.73
CA VAL A 164 22.51 -37.71 -9.66
C VAL A 164 22.56 -36.18 -9.71
N LYS A 165 21.44 -35.53 -9.51
CA LYS A 165 21.31 -34.10 -9.41
C LYS A 165 20.93 -33.67 -8.00
N VAL A 166 21.67 -32.74 -7.45
CA VAL A 166 21.32 -32.09 -6.19
C VAL A 166 20.44 -30.90 -6.50
N LEU A 167 19.20 -30.94 -6.01
CA LEU A 167 18.19 -29.90 -6.27
C LEU A 167 18.29 -28.77 -5.27
N ARG A 168 18.45 -29.11 -4.00
CA ARG A 168 18.55 -28.15 -2.88
C ARG A 168 19.37 -28.73 -1.75
N TYR A 169 19.98 -27.83 -1.02
CA TYR A 169 20.55 -28.06 0.29
C TYR A 169 20.03 -26.98 1.24
N GLU A 170 19.64 -27.35 2.43
CA GLU A 170 19.13 -26.44 3.45
C GLU A 170 19.90 -26.67 4.74
N VAL A 171 20.52 -25.61 5.26
CA VAL A 171 21.06 -25.63 6.62
C VAL A 171 19.88 -25.73 7.60
N ALA A 172 19.85 -26.81 8.41
CA ALA A 172 18.79 -27.02 9.39
C ALA A 172 19.07 -26.22 10.67
N ASP A 173 20.10 -26.63 11.44
CA ASP A 173 20.48 -25.99 12.67
C ASP A 173 21.92 -25.53 12.68
N ILE A 174 22.20 -24.41 13.37
CA ILE A 174 23.54 -23.93 13.68
C ILE A 174 23.64 -23.83 15.20
N ASN A 175 24.38 -24.72 15.81
CA ASN A 175 24.55 -24.77 17.25
C ASN A 175 25.89 -24.18 17.66
N LEU A 176 25.86 -23.28 18.60
CA LEU A 176 27.02 -22.62 19.19
C LEU A 176 27.32 -23.17 20.57
N PRO A 177 28.60 -23.15 21.02
CA PRO A 177 28.94 -23.33 22.41
C PRO A 177 28.21 -22.32 23.30
N VAL A 178 27.79 -22.75 24.48
CA VAL A 178 26.97 -21.91 25.41
C VAL A 178 27.66 -20.58 25.73
N SER A 179 28.97 -20.59 25.93
CA SER A 179 29.73 -19.38 26.23
C SER A 179 29.65 -18.31 25.12
N ILE A 180 29.69 -18.74 23.88
CA ILE A 180 29.60 -17.85 22.70
C ILE A 180 28.17 -17.34 22.55
N LYS A 181 27.18 -18.21 22.74
CA LYS A 181 25.77 -17.84 22.71
C LYS A 181 25.45 -16.78 23.74
N ASP A 182 25.90 -16.93 24.99
CA ASP A 182 25.68 -15.94 26.06
C ASP A 182 26.37 -14.59 25.75
N ALA A 183 27.57 -14.63 25.16
CA ALA A 183 28.26 -13.41 24.74
C ALA A 183 27.51 -12.67 23.62
N MET A 184 27.07 -13.40 22.59
CA MET A 184 26.27 -12.84 21.49
C MET A 184 24.93 -12.28 21.98
N GLU A 185 24.24 -12.98 22.88
CA GLU A 185 22.97 -12.48 23.45
C GLU A 185 23.16 -11.14 24.16
N LYS A 186 24.26 -10.99 24.91
CA LYS A 186 24.61 -9.72 25.58
C LYS A 186 24.92 -8.63 24.55
N GLN A 187 25.71 -8.95 23.54
CA GLN A 187 26.06 -8.01 22.47
C GLN A 187 24.83 -7.55 21.69
N VAL A 188 23.97 -8.48 21.25
CA VAL A 188 22.74 -8.17 20.53
C VAL A 188 21.78 -7.34 21.39
N ARG A 189 21.68 -7.65 22.69
CA ARG A 189 20.87 -6.87 23.61
C ARG A 189 21.37 -5.43 23.74
N ALA A 190 22.67 -5.23 23.94
CA ALA A 190 23.28 -3.92 24.02
C ALA A 190 23.12 -3.10 22.73
N GLU A 191 23.30 -3.76 21.57
CA GLU A 191 23.11 -3.11 20.27
C GLU A 191 21.63 -2.72 20.02
N ARG A 192 20.70 -3.60 20.38
CA ARG A 192 19.24 -3.26 20.30
C ARG A 192 18.87 -2.11 21.21
N GLU A 193 19.39 -2.10 22.44
CA GLU A 193 19.17 -1.02 23.38
C GLU A 193 19.74 0.30 22.86
N ARG A 194 20.97 0.29 22.35
CA ARG A 194 21.57 1.46 21.70
C ARG A 194 20.73 1.97 20.53
N ARG A 195 20.30 1.08 19.64
CA ARG A 195 19.43 1.45 18.49
C ARG A 195 18.07 1.99 18.96
N ALA A 196 17.48 1.43 20.01
CA ALA A 196 16.23 1.91 20.57
C ALA A 196 16.36 3.35 21.09
N VAL A 197 17.41 3.66 21.86
CA VAL A 197 17.68 5.00 22.38
C VAL A 197 17.93 6.00 21.24
N VAL A 198 18.68 5.61 20.22
CA VAL A 198 18.91 6.49 19.05
C VAL A 198 17.59 6.76 18.31
N ALA A 199 16.80 5.71 18.05
CA ALA A 199 15.51 5.86 17.36
C ALA A 199 14.51 6.70 18.16
N GLU A 200 14.48 6.55 19.50
CA GLU A 200 13.67 7.37 20.40
C GLU A 200 14.08 8.85 20.34
N SER A 201 15.38 9.12 20.46
CA SER A 201 15.92 10.49 20.38
C SER A 201 15.68 11.15 19.02
N GLU A 202 15.82 10.39 17.93
CA GLU A 202 15.49 10.88 16.59
C GLU A 202 13.98 11.14 16.43
N GLY A 203 13.15 10.26 17.00
CA GLY A 203 11.69 10.42 17.04
C GLY A 203 11.28 11.69 17.81
N GLU A 204 11.85 11.91 19.00
CA GLU A 204 11.61 13.12 19.81
C GLU A 204 12.05 14.39 19.07
N ARG A 205 13.23 14.36 18.48
CA ARG A 205 13.74 15.49 17.69
C ARG A 205 12.81 15.79 16.50
N GLN A 206 12.39 14.78 15.76
CA GLN A 206 11.49 14.97 14.63
C GLN A 206 10.10 15.46 15.07
N ALA A 207 9.60 14.94 16.20
CA ALA A 207 8.33 15.41 16.77
C ALA A 207 8.43 16.88 17.21
N ALA A 208 9.56 17.30 17.80
CA ALA A 208 9.77 18.69 18.17
C ALA A 208 9.85 19.63 16.95
N ILE A 209 10.52 19.21 15.88
CA ILE A 209 10.58 19.95 14.62
C ILE A 209 9.18 20.10 14.01
N ASN A 210 8.46 18.99 13.87
CA ASN A 210 7.11 18.97 13.29
C ASN A 210 6.14 19.84 14.10
N ARG A 211 6.25 19.83 15.45
CA ARG A 211 5.44 20.68 16.32
C ARG A 211 5.77 22.16 16.11
N SER A 212 7.06 22.51 16.07
CA SER A 212 7.48 23.89 15.83
C SER A 212 7.07 24.41 14.45
N GLU A 213 7.16 23.58 13.42
CA GLU A 213 6.68 23.92 12.07
C GLU A 213 5.15 24.08 12.03
N GLY A 214 4.43 23.19 12.75
CA GLY A 214 2.99 23.30 12.91
C GLY A 214 2.55 24.59 13.58
N ASP A 215 3.20 24.94 14.69
CA ASP A 215 2.93 26.18 15.44
C ASP A 215 3.24 27.42 14.58
N ARG A 216 4.35 27.41 13.86
CA ARG A 216 4.70 28.48 12.92
C ARG A 216 3.65 28.61 11.81
N GLN A 217 3.24 27.51 11.21
CA GLN A 217 2.24 27.55 10.15
C GLN A 217 0.86 28.02 10.67
N ALA A 218 0.49 27.56 11.87
CA ALA A 218 -0.72 28.01 12.52
C ALA A 218 -0.71 29.54 12.81
N ALA A 219 0.43 30.08 13.24
CA ALA A 219 0.60 31.53 13.46
C ALA A 219 0.50 32.32 12.14
N ILE A 220 1.13 31.84 11.07
CA ILE A 220 1.01 32.44 9.72
C ILE A 220 -0.44 32.46 9.26
N ASN A 221 -1.11 31.30 9.28
CA ASN A 221 -2.48 31.17 8.84
C ASN A 221 -3.45 32.07 9.64
N ARG A 222 -3.20 32.21 10.96
CA ARG A 222 -3.98 33.13 11.80
C ARG A 222 -3.78 34.57 11.38
N SER A 223 -2.53 35.00 11.19
CA SER A 223 -2.21 36.37 10.77
C SER A 223 -2.75 36.69 9.38
N GLU A 224 -2.69 35.75 8.44
CA GLU A 224 -3.30 35.90 7.12
C GLU A 224 -4.84 35.98 7.21
N GLY A 225 -5.45 35.17 8.08
CA GLY A 225 -6.87 35.22 8.35
C GLY A 225 -7.32 36.57 8.89
N GLU A 226 -6.64 37.09 9.92
CA GLU A 226 -6.91 38.41 10.52
C GLU A 226 -6.76 39.55 9.51
N LYS A 227 -5.70 39.48 8.68
CA LYS A 227 -5.49 40.43 7.58
C LYS A 227 -6.65 40.39 6.58
N GLN A 228 -7.06 39.21 6.16
CA GLN A 228 -8.14 39.06 5.20
C GLN A 228 -9.47 39.50 5.76
N GLU A 229 -9.75 39.24 7.04
CA GLU A 229 -10.91 39.72 7.75
C GLU A 229 -10.95 41.27 7.76
N MET A 230 -9.82 41.90 8.10
CA MET A 230 -9.72 43.36 8.13
C MET A 230 -9.91 43.99 6.76
N ILE A 231 -9.38 43.36 5.70
CA ILE A 231 -9.62 43.78 4.30
C ILE A 231 -11.10 43.66 3.97
N ASN A 232 -11.74 42.54 4.24
CA ASN A 232 -13.15 42.30 3.94
C ASN A 232 -14.09 43.26 4.69
N ILE A 233 -13.78 43.57 5.96
CA ILE A 233 -14.50 44.56 6.75
C ILE A 233 -14.37 45.95 6.11
N SER A 234 -13.12 46.35 5.77
CA SER A 234 -12.89 47.67 5.15
C SER A 234 -13.54 47.82 3.77
N GLU A 235 -13.55 46.79 2.97
CA GLU A 235 -14.24 46.74 1.68
C GLU A 235 -15.76 46.79 1.87
N GLY A 236 -16.28 46.07 2.87
CA GLY A 236 -17.69 46.07 3.23
C GLY A 236 -18.14 47.47 3.68
N GLU A 237 -17.39 48.18 4.54
CA GLU A 237 -17.64 49.53 5.00
C GLU A 237 -17.62 50.54 3.82
N LYS A 238 -16.59 50.43 2.97
CA LYS A 238 -16.50 51.26 1.78
C LYS A 238 -17.71 51.08 0.86
N MET A 239 -18.11 49.82 0.60
CA MET A 239 -19.28 49.54 -0.24
C MET A 239 -20.57 50.04 0.39
N LYS A 240 -20.70 49.91 1.71
CA LYS A 240 -21.83 50.48 2.47
C LYS A 240 -21.90 51.98 2.30
N GLN A 241 -20.79 52.72 2.47
CA GLN A 241 -20.75 54.18 2.31
C GLN A 241 -21.12 54.62 0.87
N ILE A 242 -20.60 53.89 -0.14
CA ILE A 242 -20.94 54.18 -1.53
C ILE A 242 -22.45 53.99 -1.77
N ASN A 243 -22.99 52.83 -1.36
CA ASN A 243 -24.41 52.54 -1.54
C ASN A 243 -25.32 53.53 -0.79
N GLU A 244 -24.92 53.97 0.41
CA GLU A 244 -25.65 55.01 1.15
C GLU A 244 -25.57 56.36 0.44
N ALA A 245 -24.41 56.74 -0.09
CA ALA A 245 -24.27 58.00 -0.85
C ALA A 245 -25.08 57.99 -2.14
N GLU A 246 -25.02 56.89 -2.89
CA GLU A 246 -25.82 56.72 -4.11
C GLU A 246 -27.33 56.72 -3.79
N GLY A 247 -27.75 56.05 -2.71
CA GLY A 247 -29.12 56.04 -2.24
C GLY A 247 -29.60 57.45 -1.89
N ARG A 248 -28.78 58.24 -1.18
CA ARG A 248 -29.07 59.64 -0.85
C ARG A 248 -29.15 60.51 -2.10
N ALA A 249 -28.19 60.38 -3.03
CA ALA A 249 -28.21 61.13 -4.28
C ALA A 249 -29.49 60.84 -5.10
N LYS A 250 -29.86 59.58 -5.20
CA LYS A 250 -31.09 59.17 -5.90
C LYS A 250 -32.37 59.64 -5.20
N GLN A 251 -32.36 59.64 -3.86
CA GLN A 251 -33.45 60.21 -3.06
C GLN A 251 -33.61 61.70 -3.33
N ILE A 252 -32.52 62.47 -3.33
CA ILE A 252 -32.55 63.92 -3.62
C ILE A 252 -33.04 64.17 -5.05
N GLU A 253 -32.52 63.38 -6.02
CA GLU A 253 -33.02 63.52 -7.40
C GLU A 253 -34.50 63.26 -7.56
N LEU A 254 -34.99 62.18 -6.95
CA LEU A 254 -36.45 61.85 -6.98
C LEU A 254 -37.31 62.90 -6.30
N VAL A 255 -36.84 63.42 -5.16
CA VAL A 255 -37.54 64.48 -4.45
C VAL A 255 -37.58 65.79 -5.28
N ALA A 256 -36.41 66.13 -5.90
CA ALA A 256 -36.34 67.30 -6.77
C ALA A 256 -37.22 67.17 -7.99
N LEU A 257 -37.30 66.04 -8.64
CA LEU A 257 -38.17 65.73 -9.75
C LEU A 257 -39.66 65.78 -9.34
N ALA A 258 -39.98 65.20 -8.18
CA ALA A 258 -41.34 65.24 -7.65
C ALA A 258 -41.78 66.67 -7.31
N THR A 259 -40.87 67.45 -6.69
CA THR A 259 -41.10 68.87 -6.37
C THR A 259 -41.28 69.69 -7.62
N ALA A 260 -40.44 69.53 -8.63
CA ALA A 260 -40.51 70.20 -9.92
C ALA A 260 -41.86 69.90 -10.63
N LYS A 261 -42.30 68.64 -10.63
CA LYS A 261 -43.59 68.21 -11.16
C LYS A 261 -44.71 68.83 -10.37
N GLY A 262 -44.65 68.85 -9.04
CA GLY A 262 -45.62 69.48 -8.17
C GLY A 262 -45.77 70.97 -8.45
N LEU A 263 -44.63 71.70 -8.53
CA LEU A 263 -44.61 73.12 -8.86
C LEU A 263 -45.21 73.42 -10.25
N ASN A 264 -44.83 72.57 -11.24
CA ASN A 264 -45.46 72.74 -12.58
C ASN A 264 -46.96 72.47 -12.60
N MET A 265 -47.43 71.49 -11.81
CA MET A 265 -48.88 71.28 -11.68
C MET A 265 -49.57 72.46 -11.00
N VAL A 266 -49.02 72.97 -9.91
CA VAL A 266 -49.57 74.21 -9.24
C VAL A 266 -49.54 75.42 -10.17
N ALA A 267 -48.40 75.62 -10.90
CA ALA A 267 -48.29 76.73 -11.85
C ALA A 267 -49.30 76.63 -13.00
N ARG A 268 -49.70 75.43 -13.42
CA ARG A 268 -50.78 75.23 -14.40
C ARG A 268 -52.17 75.54 -13.79
N ALA A 269 -52.43 75.03 -12.57
CA ALA A 269 -53.66 75.21 -11.87
C ALA A 269 -53.94 76.69 -11.53
N VAL A 270 -52.89 77.49 -11.25
CA VAL A 270 -53.01 78.95 -11.03
C VAL A 270 -53.42 79.72 -12.29
N LYS A 271 -53.10 79.18 -13.48
CA LYS A 271 -53.44 79.81 -14.76
C LYS A 271 -54.87 79.51 -15.22
N GLU A 272 -55.59 78.63 -14.56
CA GLU A 272 -57.06 78.38 -14.82
C GLU A 272 -57.91 79.35 -14.05
N GLU A 273 -59.16 79.68 -14.57
CA GLU A 273 -60.05 80.58 -13.94
C GLU A 273 -60.46 80.11 -12.52
N GLY A 274 -60.22 80.94 -11.51
CA GLY A 274 -60.42 80.63 -10.06
C GLY A 274 -59.19 79.98 -9.38
N GLY A 275 -58.06 79.77 -10.08
CA GLY A 275 -56.85 79.11 -9.54
C GLY A 275 -56.11 79.95 -8.48
N GLU A 276 -56.10 81.27 -8.60
CA GLU A 276 -55.46 82.20 -7.62
C GLU A 276 -56.10 82.15 -6.25
N GLU A 277 -57.43 82.08 -6.23
CA GLU A 277 -58.24 82.00 -4.98
C GLU A 277 -58.06 80.64 -4.29
N ALA A 278 -57.97 79.54 -5.03
CA ALA A 278 -57.70 78.19 -4.49
C ALA A 278 -56.30 78.06 -3.88
N VAL A 279 -55.25 78.64 -4.50
CA VAL A 279 -53.90 78.66 -3.97
C VAL A 279 -53.78 79.54 -2.71
N SER A 280 -54.46 80.69 -2.68
CA SER A 280 -54.48 81.51 -1.47
C SER A 280 -55.19 80.85 -0.29
N LEU A 281 -56.20 80.07 -0.54
CA LEU A 281 -56.88 79.24 0.47
C LEU A 281 -55.96 78.13 0.97
N ARG A 282 -55.26 77.47 0.06
CA ARG A 282 -54.28 76.40 0.42
C ARG A 282 -53.09 76.91 1.24
N ILE A 283 -52.61 78.10 0.95
CA ILE A 283 -51.55 78.74 1.72
C ILE A 283 -52.04 79.09 3.13
N ALA A 284 -53.30 79.60 3.22
CA ALA A 284 -53.90 79.88 4.49
C ALA A 284 -54.13 78.63 5.36
N GLU A 285 -54.55 77.48 4.74
CA GLU A 285 -54.66 76.18 5.43
C GLU A 285 -53.31 75.67 5.92
N GLN A 286 -52.26 75.75 5.10
CA GLN A 286 -50.91 75.36 5.51
C GLN A 286 -50.36 76.27 6.61
N TYR A 287 -50.69 77.56 6.59
CA TYR A 287 -50.28 78.51 7.63
C TYR A 287 -50.92 78.14 8.96
N VAL A 288 -52.26 77.87 8.93
CA VAL A 288 -52.98 77.40 10.11
C VAL A 288 -52.45 76.08 10.67
N ALA A 289 -52.18 75.10 9.77
CA ALA A 289 -51.61 73.82 10.17
C ALA A 289 -50.17 73.94 10.75
N ALA A 290 -49.35 74.84 10.21
CA ALA A 290 -48.06 75.17 10.74
C ALA A 290 -48.12 75.83 12.12
N PHE A 291 -49.13 76.78 12.28
CA PHE A 291 -49.38 77.41 13.53
C PHE A 291 -49.92 76.47 14.62
N GLU A 292 -50.76 75.50 14.22
CA GLU A 292 -51.18 74.40 15.12
C GLU A 292 -50.02 73.56 15.64
N LYS A 293 -49.05 73.25 14.80
CA LYS A 293 -47.81 72.51 15.24
C LYS A 293 -46.98 73.29 16.21
N VAL A 294 -46.85 74.62 15.97
CA VAL A 294 -46.08 75.51 16.89
C VAL A 294 -46.89 75.74 18.19
N ALA A 295 -48.18 75.73 18.18
CA ALA A 295 -49.01 75.84 19.37
C ALA A 295 -49.03 74.54 20.24
N LYS A 296 -48.81 73.39 19.63
CA LYS A 296 -48.74 72.10 20.35
C LYS A 296 -47.37 71.83 21.02
N GLU A 297 -46.32 72.43 20.54
CA GLU A 297 -45.00 72.39 21.25
C GLU A 297 -44.97 73.66 22.13
N SER A 298 -44.92 73.46 23.44
CA SER A 298 -44.91 74.51 24.49
C SER A 298 -43.77 75.51 24.31
N THR A 299 -43.82 76.33 23.33
CA THR A 299 -42.86 77.42 23.11
C THR A 299 -43.58 78.73 23.36
N THR A 300 -43.21 79.42 24.45
CA THR A 300 -43.69 80.73 24.79
C THR A 300 -43.28 81.72 23.68
N LEU A 301 -44.20 82.04 22.79
CA LEU A 301 -44.01 83.06 21.74
C LEU A 301 -44.20 84.43 22.34
N LEU A 302 -43.17 85.14 22.64
CA LEU A 302 -43.22 86.57 22.96
C LEU A 302 -43.44 87.37 21.66
N LEU A 303 -44.71 87.68 21.37
CA LEU A 303 -45.07 88.60 20.27
C LEU A 303 -44.88 90.03 20.76
N PRO A 304 -44.05 90.86 20.12
CA PRO A 304 -43.98 92.26 20.40
C PRO A 304 -45.28 92.93 19.96
N GLN A 305 -45.95 93.72 20.89
CA GLN A 305 -47.09 94.48 20.59
C GLN A 305 -46.73 95.60 19.59
N GLY A 306 -47.10 95.40 18.31
CA GLY A 306 -46.86 96.38 17.27
C GLY A 306 -46.82 95.89 15.84
N LEU A 307 -47.52 94.80 15.52
CA LEU A 307 -47.68 94.35 14.13
C LEU A 307 -49.00 94.80 13.53
N SER A 308 -49.13 96.13 13.35
CA SER A 308 -50.12 96.66 12.46
C SER A 308 -49.61 97.08 11.09
N ASP A 309 -48.34 96.63 10.77
CA ASP A 309 -47.76 96.94 9.47
C ASP A 309 -47.01 95.74 8.90
N ILE A 310 -47.69 94.97 8.05
CA ILE A 310 -47.15 93.82 7.32
C ILE A 310 -46.00 94.24 6.39
N GLY A 311 -45.87 95.49 6.03
CA GLY A 311 -44.77 96.03 5.21
C GLY A 311 -43.42 96.05 5.93
N GLY A 312 -43.35 96.08 7.28
CA GLY A 312 -42.15 96.09 8.04
C GLY A 312 -41.42 94.70 8.12
N ALA A 313 -42.21 93.62 8.13
CA ALA A 313 -41.72 92.24 8.19
C ALA A 313 -41.05 91.83 6.88
N VAL A 314 -41.51 92.21 5.74
CA VAL A 314 -40.98 91.95 4.41
C VAL A 314 -39.64 92.71 4.21
N ALA A 315 -39.55 93.95 4.72
CA ALA A 315 -38.33 94.77 4.67
C ALA A 315 -37.20 94.20 5.58
N GLY A 316 -37.59 93.56 6.72
CA GLY A 316 -36.66 92.85 7.59
C GLY A 316 -36.04 91.60 6.93
N LEU A 317 -36.83 90.78 6.24
CA LEU A 317 -36.38 89.62 5.53
C LEU A 317 -35.51 89.97 4.33
N GLN A 318 -35.77 91.04 3.57
CA GLN A 318 -34.88 91.51 2.50
C GLN A 318 -33.54 92.00 3.01
N LYS A 319 -33.48 92.52 4.23
CA LYS A 319 -32.23 93.00 4.86
C LYS A 319 -31.38 91.86 5.33
N VAL A 320 -31.97 90.75 5.82
CA VAL A 320 -31.27 89.53 6.21
C VAL A 320 -30.72 88.78 4.98
N LEU A 321 -31.49 88.68 3.94
CA LEU A 321 -31.07 88.08 2.67
C LEU A 321 -29.88 88.84 2.03
N LYS A 322 -29.87 90.16 2.11
CA LYS A 322 -28.71 91.00 1.61
C LYS A 322 -27.46 90.89 2.48
N THR A 323 -27.64 90.49 3.72
CA THR A 323 -26.44 90.32 4.64
C THR A 323 -25.76 88.96 4.45
N VAL A 324 -26.54 87.97 4.04
CA VAL A 324 -26.03 86.60 3.77
C VAL A 324 -25.22 86.59 2.44
N GLU A 325 -25.59 87.48 1.48
CA GLU A 325 -24.88 87.53 0.20
C GLU A 325 -23.54 88.31 0.24
N LYS A 326 -23.11 88.80 1.43
CA LYS A 326 -21.90 89.60 1.60
C LYS A 326 -20.86 89.03 2.52
N THR A 327 -20.83 87.68 2.73
CA THR A 327 -19.68 87.04 3.44
C THR A 327 -18.94 86.12 2.44
N PRO A 328 -17.79 86.54 1.95
CA PRO A 328 -16.94 85.69 1.10
C PRO A 328 -16.18 84.66 1.94
N ALA A 329 -16.10 83.44 1.38
CA ALA A 329 -15.18 82.30 1.58
C ALA A 329 -14.70 81.97 3.01
#